data_2256a298418c0802f3c65155de6a8492
#
_entry.id   2256a298418c0802f3c65155de6a8492
#
_cell.length_a   1.000
_cell.length_b   1.000
_cell.length_c   1.000
_cell.angle_alpha   90.00
_cell.angle_beta   90.00
_cell.angle_gamma   90.00
#
_symmetry.space_group_name_H-M   'P 1'
#
loop_
_entity.id
_entity.type
_entity.pdbx_description
1 polymer ?
#
loop_
_entity_poly.entity_id
_entity_poly.type
_entity_poly.pdbx_seq_one_letter_code
_entity_poly.pdbx_strand_id
1 'polypeptide(L)'
;MQTNLKAMRKYDAGLILITLVAVVAFVSVLFSLSPNTSATPRFSQLTYLDVDNGNALDFTTITQTPRTDWTPISSPVNLGMNTNVHWFSMIIAPTQSNESRFLLHIDYPLLDSLDVAIYSQIGSTPIATYSGGDGLHFDNRPVSHVKPLFPLPVSAQSQRVIIRVQTSGSVRLPIRIWEETEFIAYTSSRNLALGIFFGILIAMGVSNAFLTVTTSNVSFLYYSGYVMSLALILATLHGYGFSYMWPGSTWFQGKAILVFANATIMFAAMFTRSLLPIKAHSVKLDKTTQAISWVCGLSIILGLILPYSFMIKAFLLLLSLIVIFILGLGIWLTLKGVVVARYFTIAWGFLLISGLSASLDNVNIIQLPISSNNLLIIGGAVETLILALILAINYSHSRDDLIDAQQFALEQEKQANTAKENLLEVQKRYQDDLEYKVQERTLELEITLRELSEVNQELERLNAIDPLTGAHNRRHFDKRLRSEGRRSRREQTALSLIIVDVDLF
;
A
#
# COMPACT_ATOMS: atom_id res chain seq x y z
N MET A 1 21.36 13.57 -17.47
CA MET A 1 21.02 13.62 -16.03
C MET A 1 20.42 14.96 -15.59
N GLN A 2 20.99 16.13 -15.91
CA GLN A 2 20.41 17.45 -15.52
C GLN A 2 19.13 17.85 -16.27
N THR A 3 18.90 17.41 -17.48
CA THR A 3 17.67 17.66 -18.28
C THR A 3 16.47 16.91 -17.73
N ASN A 4 16.66 15.68 -17.25
CA ASN A 4 15.58 14.88 -16.63
C ASN A 4 15.14 15.46 -15.27
N LEU A 5 16.05 15.99 -14.46
CA LEU A 5 15.74 16.66 -13.20
C LEU A 5 14.89 17.93 -13.36
N LYS A 6 15.07 18.67 -14.45
CA LYS A 6 14.23 19.85 -14.77
C LYS A 6 12.82 19.48 -15.26
N ALA A 7 12.70 18.40 -16.04
CA ALA A 7 11.42 17.85 -16.48
C ALA A 7 10.63 17.29 -15.27
N MET A 8 11.28 16.50 -14.39
CA MET A 8 10.70 16.02 -13.13
C MET A 8 10.10 17.14 -12.29
N ARG A 9 10.84 18.23 -12.04
CA ARG A 9 10.33 19.39 -11.27
C ARG A 9 9.06 20.02 -11.87
N LYS A 10 8.89 19.98 -13.17
CA LYS A 10 7.73 20.59 -13.85
C LYS A 10 6.47 19.73 -13.73
N TYR A 11 6.61 18.40 -13.80
CA TYR A 11 5.50 17.45 -13.58
C TYR A 11 5.10 17.39 -12.10
N ASP A 12 6.07 17.38 -11.18
CA ASP A 12 5.81 17.39 -9.73
C ASP A 12 5.03 18.64 -9.31
N ALA A 13 5.39 19.82 -9.81
CA ALA A 13 4.68 21.06 -9.50
C ALA A 13 3.24 21.07 -10.01
N GLY A 14 2.99 20.54 -11.22
CA GLY A 14 1.63 20.42 -11.78
C GLY A 14 0.76 19.46 -11.00
N LEU A 15 1.29 18.30 -10.64
CA LEU A 15 0.58 17.31 -9.85
C LEU A 15 0.29 17.77 -8.42
N ILE A 16 1.24 18.43 -7.76
CA ILE A 16 1.04 19.08 -6.46
C ILE A 16 -0.07 20.13 -6.53
N LEU A 17 -0.07 20.96 -7.59
CA LEU A 17 -1.09 21.97 -7.77
C LEU A 17 -2.48 21.35 -7.97
N ILE A 18 -2.61 20.31 -8.80
CA ILE A 18 -3.88 19.59 -9.00
C ILE A 18 -4.37 18.97 -7.69
N THR A 19 -3.49 18.36 -6.91
CA THR A 19 -3.83 17.78 -5.61
C THR A 19 -4.28 18.86 -4.63
N LEU A 20 -3.58 19.99 -4.58
CA LEU A 20 -3.94 21.13 -3.73
C LEU A 20 -5.32 21.69 -4.12
N VAL A 21 -5.59 21.85 -5.41
CA VAL A 21 -6.90 22.31 -5.92
C VAL A 21 -8.00 21.32 -5.57
N ALA A 22 -7.76 20.01 -5.74
CA ALA A 22 -8.73 18.98 -5.37
C ALA A 22 -9.03 18.99 -3.86
N VAL A 23 -8.00 19.15 -3.03
CA VAL A 23 -8.14 19.27 -1.57
C VAL A 23 -8.93 20.52 -1.19
N VAL A 24 -8.58 21.68 -1.75
CA VAL A 24 -9.29 22.95 -1.47
C VAL A 24 -10.74 22.85 -1.91
N ALA A 25 -11.02 22.29 -3.09
CA ALA A 25 -12.38 22.08 -3.58
C ALA A 25 -13.16 21.14 -2.64
N PHE A 26 -12.57 20.04 -2.20
CA PHE A 26 -13.21 19.08 -1.29
C PHE A 26 -13.48 19.70 0.08
N VAL A 27 -12.51 20.41 0.66
CA VAL A 27 -12.67 21.12 1.93
C VAL A 27 -13.75 22.21 1.79
N SER A 28 -13.78 22.96 0.70
CA SER A 28 -14.81 23.99 0.43
C SER A 28 -16.20 23.38 0.34
N VAL A 29 -16.35 22.23 -0.30
CA VAL A 29 -17.62 21.47 -0.35
C VAL A 29 -18.04 21.06 1.05
N LEU A 30 -17.14 20.48 1.86
CA LEU A 30 -17.44 20.10 3.24
C LEU A 30 -17.87 21.31 4.10
N PHE A 31 -17.23 22.47 3.92
CA PHE A 31 -17.59 23.70 4.62
C PHE A 31 -18.94 24.25 4.16
N SER A 32 -19.21 24.29 2.85
CA SER A 32 -20.48 24.78 2.31
C SER A 32 -21.68 23.89 2.68
N LEU A 33 -21.43 22.62 2.94
CA LEU A 33 -22.43 21.64 3.43
C LEU A 33 -22.56 21.61 4.95
N SER A 34 -21.68 22.33 5.68
CA SER A 34 -21.86 22.56 7.12
C SER A 34 -22.95 23.60 7.31
N PRO A 35 -24.10 23.27 7.89
CA PRO A 35 -25.15 24.27 8.06
C PRO A 35 -24.62 25.40 8.94
N ASN A 36 -24.84 26.64 8.50
CA ASN A 36 -24.71 27.83 9.35
C ASN A 36 -25.79 27.76 10.44
N THR A 37 -25.56 26.89 11.44
CA THR A 37 -26.45 26.76 12.58
C THR A 37 -26.19 27.87 13.57
N SER A 38 -26.57 29.08 13.18
CA SER A 38 -26.88 30.19 14.11
C SER A 38 -28.24 29.98 14.82
N ALA A 39 -28.80 28.77 14.73
CA ALA A 39 -30.03 28.44 15.43
C ALA A 39 -29.75 28.46 16.94
N THR A 40 -30.37 29.40 17.64
CA THR A 40 -30.45 29.39 19.11
C THR A 40 -30.88 28.01 19.59
N PRO A 41 -30.21 27.44 20.61
CA PRO A 41 -30.60 26.13 21.12
C PRO A 41 -32.08 26.15 21.52
N ARG A 42 -32.89 25.26 20.93
CA ARG A 42 -34.34 25.15 21.23
C ARG A 42 -34.59 24.48 22.59
N PHE A 43 -33.55 24.35 23.42
CA PHE A 43 -33.63 23.85 24.80
C PHE A 43 -32.91 24.81 25.75
N SER A 44 -33.30 24.78 26.98
CA SER A 44 -32.74 25.58 28.06
C SER A 44 -32.42 24.71 29.27
N GLN A 45 -31.65 25.25 30.20
CA GLN A 45 -31.36 24.61 31.49
C GLN A 45 -30.83 23.17 31.37
N LEU A 46 -29.79 22.99 30.51
CA LEU A 46 -29.08 21.70 30.50
C LEU A 46 -28.34 21.51 31.79
N THR A 47 -28.66 20.46 32.51
CA THR A 47 -28.08 20.11 33.80
C THR A 47 -27.61 18.67 33.80
N TYR A 48 -26.66 18.40 34.65
CA TYR A 48 -25.98 17.11 34.78
C TYR A 48 -26.03 16.66 36.26
N LEU A 49 -26.26 15.36 36.45
CA LEU A 49 -26.16 14.72 37.76
C LEU A 49 -25.14 13.57 37.64
N ASP A 50 -24.04 13.71 38.39
CA ASP A 50 -23.06 12.64 38.56
C ASP A 50 -23.52 11.75 39.70
N VAL A 51 -23.82 10.49 39.37
CA VAL A 51 -24.19 9.51 40.38
C VAL A 51 -22.96 8.64 40.62
N ASP A 52 -22.26 8.95 41.75
CA ASP A 52 -21.20 8.10 42.24
C ASP A 52 -21.71 6.68 42.51
N ASN A 53 -20.96 5.68 41.96
CA ASN A 53 -21.12 4.26 42.26
C ASN A 53 -22.41 3.56 41.82
N GLY A 54 -22.61 3.44 40.48
CA GLY A 54 -23.27 2.25 39.92
C GLY A 54 -24.62 1.79 40.45
N ASN A 55 -25.21 2.51 41.42
CA ASN A 55 -26.55 2.24 41.85
C ASN A 55 -27.50 2.60 40.73
N ALA A 56 -28.21 1.61 40.24
CA ALA A 56 -29.24 1.71 39.20
C ALA A 56 -30.38 2.61 39.69
N LEU A 57 -30.12 3.93 39.72
CA LEU A 57 -31.24 4.88 39.88
C LEU A 57 -32.13 4.71 38.67
N ASP A 58 -33.40 4.49 38.92
CA ASP A 58 -34.43 4.41 37.90
C ASP A 58 -34.93 5.82 37.56
N PHE A 59 -35.53 5.99 36.39
CA PHE A 59 -36.16 7.24 35.96
C PHE A 59 -37.16 7.81 36.99
N THR A 60 -37.86 6.96 37.74
CA THR A 60 -38.78 7.36 38.81
C THR A 60 -38.07 8.06 39.97
N THR A 61 -36.92 7.56 40.40
CA THR A 61 -36.12 8.15 41.45
C THR A 61 -35.45 9.46 41.01
N ILE A 62 -34.95 9.49 39.78
CA ILE A 62 -34.28 10.67 39.18
C ILE A 62 -35.25 11.85 39.01
N THR A 63 -36.52 11.58 38.65
CA THR A 63 -37.52 12.67 38.54
C THR A 63 -37.81 13.33 39.87
N GLN A 64 -37.69 12.59 40.99
CA GLN A 64 -37.92 13.09 42.35
C GLN A 64 -36.67 13.77 42.94
N THR A 65 -35.49 13.62 42.33
CA THR A 65 -34.23 14.26 42.80
C THR A 65 -34.39 15.78 42.75
N PRO A 66 -34.09 16.51 43.84
CA PRO A 66 -34.20 17.96 43.89
C PRO A 66 -33.36 18.61 42.80
N ARG A 67 -33.87 19.68 42.17
CA ARG A 67 -33.14 20.42 41.14
C ARG A 67 -31.83 21.04 41.64
N THR A 68 -31.68 21.23 42.93
CA THR A 68 -30.48 21.75 43.58
C THR A 68 -29.28 20.84 43.43
N ASP A 69 -29.50 19.54 43.25
CA ASP A 69 -28.45 18.52 43.13
C ASP A 69 -27.91 18.41 41.69
N TRP A 70 -28.57 19.03 40.74
CA TRP A 70 -28.18 19.06 39.34
C TRP A 70 -27.25 20.24 39.05
N THR A 71 -26.07 19.97 38.52
CA THR A 71 -25.11 21.00 38.10
C THR A 71 -25.39 21.48 36.71
N PRO A 72 -25.45 22.80 36.43
CA PRO A 72 -25.55 23.31 35.08
C PRO A 72 -24.33 22.94 34.25
N ILE A 73 -24.56 22.51 32.99
CA ILE A 73 -23.50 22.18 32.02
C ILE A 73 -23.82 22.79 30.68
N SER A 74 -22.79 23.11 29.91
CA SER A 74 -22.94 23.65 28.54
C SER A 74 -22.88 22.54 27.50
N SER A 75 -23.66 22.69 26.42
CA SER A 75 -23.52 21.84 25.23
C SER A 75 -22.43 22.42 24.28
N PRO A 76 -21.60 21.56 23.63
CA PRO A 76 -21.61 20.09 23.68
C PRO A 76 -20.99 19.53 24.97
N VAL A 77 -21.65 18.54 25.56
CA VAL A 77 -21.13 17.85 26.74
C VAL A 77 -20.01 16.87 26.34
N ASN A 78 -18.91 16.90 27.09
CA ASN A 78 -17.80 15.95 26.97
C ASN A 78 -17.21 15.66 28.37
N LEU A 79 -17.45 14.45 28.88
CA LEU A 79 -16.93 14.00 30.18
C LEU A 79 -15.71 13.07 30.04
N GLY A 80 -15.20 12.86 28.82
CA GLY A 80 -14.09 11.96 28.56
C GLY A 80 -14.47 10.48 28.70
N MET A 81 -13.47 9.61 28.92
CA MET A 81 -13.68 8.16 29.07
C MET A 81 -14.11 7.85 30.50
N ASN A 82 -15.37 7.52 30.66
CA ASN A 82 -15.96 7.14 31.97
C ASN A 82 -17.02 6.06 31.74
N THR A 83 -17.00 5.01 32.54
CA THR A 83 -17.92 3.86 32.48
C THR A 83 -19.12 3.99 33.40
N ASN A 84 -19.20 5.07 34.21
CA ASN A 84 -20.31 5.32 35.10
C ASN A 84 -21.59 5.65 34.34
N VAL A 85 -22.72 5.59 35.04
CA VAL A 85 -24.00 6.06 34.51
C VAL A 85 -24.10 7.57 34.73
N HIS A 86 -24.41 8.28 33.67
CA HIS A 86 -24.54 9.74 33.65
C HIS A 86 -25.97 10.14 33.32
N TRP A 87 -26.50 11.10 34.09
CA TRP A 87 -27.85 11.59 33.91
C TRP A 87 -27.82 13.08 33.49
N PHE A 88 -28.61 13.37 32.46
CA PHE A 88 -28.77 14.74 31.96
C PHE A 88 -30.22 15.12 31.96
N SER A 89 -30.53 16.39 32.27
CA SER A 89 -31.87 16.93 32.22
C SER A 89 -31.87 18.26 31.47
N MET A 90 -32.85 18.44 30.57
CA MET A 90 -33.03 19.70 29.85
C MET A 90 -34.52 20.03 29.74
N ILE A 91 -34.83 21.32 29.53
CA ILE A 91 -36.18 21.80 29.28
C ILE A 91 -36.30 22.23 27.84
N ILE A 92 -37.33 21.71 27.16
CA ILE A 92 -37.70 22.10 25.81
C ILE A 92 -38.87 23.07 25.87
N ALA A 93 -38.75 24.18 25.13
CA ALA A 93 -39.81 25.16 25.02
C ALA A 93 -41.08 24.61 24.36
N PRO A 94 -42.27 25.15 24.69
CA PRO A 94 -43.52 24.74 24.06
C PRO A 94 -43.47 24.89 22.54
N THR A 95 -44.11 23.99 21.83
CA THR A 95 -44.26 24.06 20.39
C THR A 95 -45.53 24.80 20.04
N GLN A 96 -45.44 25.95 19.38
CA GLN A 96 -46.58 26.81 19.04
C GLN A 96 -47.41 26.34 17.83
N SER A 97 -46.86 25.45 17.00
CA SER A 97 -47.55 24.94 15.83
C SER A 97 -47.80 23.42 15.93
N ASN A 98 -49.00 22.97 15.66
CA ASN A 98 -49.40 21.56 15.66
C ASN A 98 -48.85 20.78 14.43
N GLU A 99 -48.24 21.49 13.47
CA GLU A 99 -47.79 20.94 12.19
C GLU A 99 -46.29 20.58 12.20
N SER A 100 -45.48 21.19 13.10
CA SER A 100 -44.05 20.92 13.14
C SER A 100 -43.69 19.78 14.08
N ARG A 101 -43.08 18.72 13.53
CA ARG A 101 -42.47 17.64 14.29
C ARG A 101 -41.04 17.96 14.65
N PHE A 102 -40.64 17.73 15.89
CA PHE A 102 -39.30 17.97 16.38
C PHE A 102 -38.60 16.66 16.68
N LEU A 103 -37.28 16.67 16.44
CA LEU A 103 -36.41 15.51 16.63
C LEU A 103 -35.26 15.91 17.57
N LEU A 104 -35.05 15.12 18.61
CA LEU A 104 -33.87 15.16 19.45
C LEU A 104 -32.77 14.36 18.78
N HIS A 105 -31.71 15.01 18.34
CA HIS A 105 -30.57 14.43 17.67
C HIS A 105 -29.36 14.48 18.59
N ILE A 106 -28.72 13.32 18.80
CA ILE A 106 -27.45 13.21 19.50
C ILE A 106 -26.36 12.89 18.46
N ASP A 107 -25.56 13.90 18.13
CA ASP A 107 -24.58 13.83 17.03
C ASP A 107 -23.33 13.00 17.38
N TYR A 108 -23.52 11.87 18.08
CA TYR A 108 -22.48 10.92 18.46
C TYR A 108 -23.01 9.49 18.45
N PRO A 109 -22.51 8.60 17.54
CA PRO A 109 -23.11 7.27 17.34
C PRO A 109 -22.56 6.17 18.27
N LEU A 110 -21.52 6.45 19.09
CA LEU A 110 -20.74 5.46 19.84
C LEU A 110 -21.10 5.43 21.33
N LEU A 111 -22.37 5.62 21.68
CA LEU A 111 -22.87 5.44 23.04
C LEU A 111 -23.48 4.04 23.16
N ASP A 112 -23.00 3.22 24.13
CA ASP A 112 -23.43 1.84 24.28
C ASP A 112 -24.91 1.75 24.70
N SER A 113 -25.34 2.54 25.70
CA SER A 113 -26.71 2.64 26.17
C SER A 113 -27.12 4.10 26.32
N LEU A 114 -28.26 4.41 25.73
CA LEU A 114 -28.86 5.75 25.73
C LEU A 114 -30.37 5.62 25.91
N ASP A 115 -30.85 6.01 27.08
CA ASP A 115 -32.26 5.98 27.37
C ASP A 115 -32.77 7.41 27.56
N VAL A 116 -33.90 7.72 26.93
CA VAL A 116 -34.53 9.06 26.93
C VAL A 116 -35.94 8.97 27.42
N ALA A 117 -36.27 9.73 28.47
CA ALA A 117 -37.63 9.85 28.97
C ALA A 117 -38.09 11.32 28.90
N ILE A 118 -39.28 11.53 28.40
CA ILE A 118 -39.89 12.85 28.18
C ILE A 118 -41.06 13.00 29.13
N TYR A 119 -41.06 14.06 29.92
CA TYR A 119 -42.08 14.37 30.90
C TYR A 119 -42.79 15.69 30.60
N SER A 120 -44.03 15.81 30.99
CA SER A 120 -44.64 17.14 31.15
C SER A 120 -43.95 17.89 32.30
N GLN A 121 -43.90 19.20 32.25
CA GLN A 121 -43.25 20.01 33.29
C GLN A 121 -43.82 19.78 34.69
N ILE A 122 -45.10 19.36 34.75
CA ILE A 122 -45.87 19.18 36.02
C ILE A 122 -46.11 17.67 36.33
N GLY A 123 -45.83 16.77 35.37
CA GLY A 123 -46.15 15.34 35.49
C GLY A 123 -45.01 14.47 36.01
N SER A 124 -45.31 13.48 36.82
CA SER A 124 -44.36 12.46 37.28
C SER A 124 -44.29 11.20 36.39
N THR A 125 -45.26 11.05 35.49
CA THR A 125 -45.27 9.94 34.50
C THR A 125 -44.68 10.38 33.16
N PRO A 126 -43.81 9.56 32.54
CA PRO A 126 -43.25 9.92 31.26
C PRO A 126 -44.32 9.90 30.15
N ILE A 127 -44.33 10.91 29.27
CA ILE A 127 -45.15 10.99 28.09
C ILE A 127 -44.68 9.98 27.02
N ALA A 128 -43.33 9.87 26.91
CA ALA A 128 -42.66 8.95 25.99
C ALA A 128 -41.33 8.48 26.59
N THR A 129 -40.98 7.25 26.31
CA THR A 129 -39.68 6.67 26.65
C THR A 129 -39.08 5.99 25.42
N TYR A 130 -37.78 6.17 25.22
CA TYR A 130 -37.05 5.60 24.12
C TYR A 130 -35.73 5.02 24.63
N SER A 131 -35.31 3.92 24.04
CA SER A 131 -33.98 3.34 24.26
C SER A 131 -33.24 3.26 22.95
N GLY A 132 -31.92 3.48 23.01
CA GLY A 132 -31.02 3.45 21.86
C GLY A 132 -29.59 3.20 22.30
N GLY A 133 -28.68 3.35 21.37
CA GLY A 133 -27.24 3.10 21.57
C GLY A 133 -26.74 2.05 20.60
N ASP A 134 -25.43 1.83 20.60
CA ASP A 134 -24.79 0.82 19.74
C ASP A 134 -24.56 -0.52 20.48
N GLY A 135 -24.86 -0.57 21.78
CA GLY A 135 -25.00 -1.80 22.56
C GLY A 135 -26.34 -2.55 22.32
N LEU A 136 -27.30 -1.93 21.64
CA LEU A 136 -28.57 -2.53 21.24
C LEU A 136 -28.57 -2.78 19.74
N HIS A 137 -29.39 -3.75 19.27
CA HIS A 137 -29.58 -3.98 17.83
C HIS A 137 -30.05 -2.69 17.15
N PHE A 138 -29.51 -2.43 15.93
CA PHE A 138 -29.81 -1.21 15.21
C PHE A 138 -31.32 -1.01 14.96
N ASP A 139 -32.05 -2.10 14.71
CA ASP A 139 -33.51 -2.10 14.46
C ASP A 139 -34.33 -1.66 15.67
N ASN A 140 -33.76 -1.66 16.88
CA ASN A 140 -34.44 -1.20 18.10
C ASN A 140 -34.45 0.34 18.22
N ARG A 141 -33.83 1.06 17.31
CA ARG A 141 -33.80 2.53 17.32
C ARG A 141 -35.20 3.08 16.98
N PRO A 142 -35.70 4.09 17.71
CA PRO A 142 -37.00 4.71 17.45
C PRO A 142 -37.11 5.30 16.03
N VAL A 143 -35.99 5.78 15.51
CA VAL A 143 -35.86 6.26 14.14
C VAL A 143 -34.61 5.60 13.51
N SER A 144 -34.80 4.98 12.35
CA SER A 144 -33.71 4.32 11.62
C SER A 144 -32.75 5.39 11.04
N HIS A 145 -31.77 5.80 11.84
CA HIS A 145 -30.76 6.78 11.46
C HIS A 145 -29.38 6.38 12.03
N VAL A 146 -28.31 6.73 11.32
CA VAL A 146 -26.92 6.37 11.67
C VAL A 146 -26.49 6.89 13.05
N LYS A 147 -27.11 7.96 13.53
CA LYS A 147 -26.92 8.52 14.88
C LYS A 147 -28.20 8.43 15.68
N PRO A 148 -28.14 8.40 17.03
CA PRO A 148 -29.33 8.37 17.85
C PRO A 148 -30.25 9.56 17.58
N LEU A 149 -31.51 9.24 17.26
CA LEU A 149 -32.54 10.21 16.89
C LEU A 149 -33.86 9.81 17.55
N PHE A 150 -34.47 10.75 18.29
CA PHE A 150 -35.66 10.51 19.09
C PHE A 150 -36.76 11.51 18.70
N PRO A 151 -37.98 11.03 18.39
CA PRO A 151 -39.08 11.94 18.12
C PRO A 151 -39.54 12.61 19.41
N LEU A 152 -39.78 13.91 19.34
CA LEU A 152 -40.32 14.69 20.47
C LEU A 152 -41.82 14.84 20.31
N PRO A 153 -42.63 14.51 21.34
CA PRO A 153 -44.07 14.72 21.31
C PRO A 153 -44.40 16.21 21.17
N VAL A 154 -45.40 16.53 20.36
CA VAL A 154 -45.89 17.92 20.25
C VAL A 154 -46.60 18.29 21.53
N SER A 155 -46.25 19.42 22.14
CA SER A 155 -46.86 19.88 23.41
C SER A 155 -46.93 21.40 23.45
N ALA A 156 -48.10 21.91 23.86
CA ALA A 156 -48.31 23.32 24.15
C ALA A 156 -47.63 23.79 25.48
N GLN A 157 -47.12 22.84 26.26
CA GLN A 157 -46.40 23.12 27.52
C GLN A 157 -44.94 22.73 27.40
N SER A 158 -44.07 23.34 28.19
CA SER A 158 -42.67 22.96 28.28
C SER A 158 -42.56 21.52 28.74
N GLN A 159 -41.60 20.80 28.09
CA GLN A 159 -41.30 19.40 28.40
C GLN A 159 -39.94 19.29 29.07
N ARG A 160 -39.84 18.40 30.07
CA ARG A 160 -38.57 18.03 30.68
C ARG A 160 -38.08 16.72 30.02
N VAL A 161 -36.91 16.74 29.44
CA VAL A 161 -36.27 15.55 28.89
C VAL A 161 -35.17 15.11 29.81
N ILE A 162 -35.20 13.84 30.21
CA ILE A 162 -34.17 13.20 31.04
C ILE A 162 -33.48 12.16 30.16
N ILE A 163 -32.16 12.22 30.14
CA ILE A 163 -31.32 11.35 29.31
C ILE A 163 -30.39 10.57 30.25
N ARG A 164 -30.41 9.25 30.17
CA ARG A 164 -29.46 8.34 30.80
C ARG A 164 -28.47 7.87 29.80
N VAL A 165 -27.17 8.00 30.12
CA VAL A 165 -26.06 7.59 29.23
C VAL A 165 -25.15 6.66 29.98
N GLN A 166 -24.80 5.55 29.38
CA GLN A 166 -23.75 4.65 29.83
C GLN A 166 -22.95 4.15 28.66
N THR A 167 -21.62 4.24 28.72
CA THR A 167 -20.75 3.81 27.63
C THR A 167 -19.40 3.32 28.17
N SER A 168 -18.81 2.36 27.47
CA SER A 168 -17.44 1.90 27.69
C SER A 168 -16.38 2.81 27.06
N GLY A 169 -16.82 3.73 26.20
CA GLY A 169 -16.02 4.70 25.48
C GLY A 169 -16.01 6.09 26.10
N SER A 170 -15.99 7.14 25.28
CA SER A 170 -16.06 8.53 25.71
C SER A 170 -17.51 8.99 25.85
N VAL A 171 -17.84 9.58 26.99
CA VAL A 171 -19.17 10.18 27.25
C VAL A 171 -19.27 11.52 26.54
N ARG A 172 -19.85 11.51 25.36
CA ARG A 172 -20.07 12.71 24.53
C ARG A 172 -21.54 12.84 24.19
N LEU A 173 -22.10 14.02 24.48
CA LEU A 173 -23.52 14.26 24.27
C LEU A 173 -23.74 15.62 23.54
N PRO A 174 -23.41 15.71 22.24
CA PRO A 174 -23.72 16.87 21.43
C PRO A 174 -25.20 16.85 21.06
N ILE A 175 -26.03 17.57 21.83
CA ILE A 175 -27.48 17.61 21.70
C ILE A 175 -27.87 18.70 20.72
N ARG A 176 -28.78 18.38 19.80
CA ARG A 176 -29.47 19.33 18.92
C ARG A 176 -30.94 18.97 18.78
N ILE A 177 -31.77 19.98 18.73
CA ILE A 177 -33.20 19.81 18.44
C ILE A 177 -33.47 20.41 17.06
N TRP A 178 -34.00 19.56 16.19
CA TRP A 178 -34.27 19.91 14.80
C TRP A 178 -35.77 19.88 14.52
N GLU A 179 -36.22 20.75 13.65
CA GLU A 179 -37.46 20.52 12.92
C GLU A 179 -37.22 19.44 11.86
N GLU A 180 -38.19 18.55 11.64
CA GLU A 180 -38.04 17.39 10.76
C GLU A 180 -37.59 17.78 9.35
N THR A 181 -38.15 18.86 8.80
CA THR A 181 -37.80 19.43 7.48
C THR A 181 -36.35 19.92 7.39
N GLU A 182 -35.90 20.65 8.44
CA GLU A 182 -34.50 21.13 8.54
C GLU A 182 -33.55 19.94 8.70
N PHE A 183 -33.93 18.94 9.47
CA PHE A 183 -33.13 17.73 9.68
C PHE A 183 -32.92 16.94 8.38
N ILE A 184 -34.00 16.77 7.60
CA ILE A 184 -33.93 16.08 6.29
C ILE A 184 -32.95 16.80 5.37
N ALA A 185 -33.04 18.14 5.26
CA ALA A 185 -32.14 18.93 4.42
C ALA A 185 -30.67 18.80 4.87
N TYR A 186 -30.43 18.91 6.19
CA TYR A 186 -29.10 18.73 6.78
C TYR A 186 -28.53 17.34 6.49
N THR A 187 -29.31 16.29 6.75
CA THR A 187 -28.87 14.90 6.60
C THR A 187 -28.62 14.56 5.13
N SER A 188 -29.47 15.03 4.21
CA SER A 188 -29.29 14.83 2.77
C SER A 188 -27.96 15.38 2.27
N SER A 189 -27.66 16.65 2.58
CA SER A 189 -26.41 17.31 2.20
C SER A 189 -25.19 16.60 2.79
N ARG A 190 -25.26 16.24 4.06
CA ARG A 190 -24.19 15.53 4.77
C ARG A 190 -23.94 14.14 4.19
N ASN A 191 -25.01 13.37 3.94
CA ASN A 191 -24.90 12.04 3.36
C ASN A 191 -24.32 12.07 1.95
N LEU A 192 -24.64 13.08 1.14
CA LEU A 192 -24.03 13.28 -0.17
C LEU A 192 -22.51 13.50 -0.05
N ALA A 193 -22.09 14.41 0.82
CA ALA A 193 -20.66 14.70 1.01
C ALA A 193 -19.87 13.46 1.51
N LEU A 194 -20.42 12.76 2.51
CA LEU A 194 -19.79 11.54 3.04
C LEU A 194 -19.83 10.40 2.03
N GLY A 195 -20.92 10.28 1.24
CA GLY A 195 -21.02 9.29 0.17
C GLY A 195 -19.96 9.50 -0.92
N ILE A 196 -19.71 10.74 -1.33
CA ILE A 196 -18.61 11.07 -2.27
C ILE A 196 -17.26 10.72 -1.65
N PHE A 197 -17.02 11.08 -0.39
CA PHE A 197 -15.78 10.77 0.30
C PHE A 197 -15.51 9.26 0.39
N PHE A 198 -16.46 8.49 0.90
CA PHE A 198 -16.31 7.03 0.97
C PHE A 198 -16.22 6.37 -0.42
N GLY A 199 -16.98 6.90 -1.41
CA GLY A 199 -16.88 6.46 -2.79
C GLY A 199 -15.47 6.62 -3.37
N ILE A 200 -14.81 7.75 -3.10
CA ILE A 200 -13.42 7.99 -3.50
C ILE A 200 -12.48 7.00 -2.81
N LEU A 201 -12.60 6.82 -1.49
CA LEU A 201 -11.73 5.87 -0.76
C LEU A 201 -11.90 4.43 -1.27
N ILE A 202 -13.13 3.99 -1.51
CA ILE A 202 -13.41 2.65 -2.05
C ILE A 202 -12.83 2.51 -3.47
N ALA A 203 -13.05 3.50 -4.34
CA ALA A 203 -12.50 3.50 -5.69
C ALA A 203 -10.96 3.45 -5.68
N MET A 204 -10.31 4.23 -4.80
CA MET A 204 -8.87 4.19 -4.61
C MET A 204 -8.39 2.82 -4.09
N GLY A 205 -9.06 2.26 -3.09
CA GLY A 205 -8.72 0.95 -2.55
C GLY A 205 -8.82 -0.15 -3.60
N VAL A 206 -9.95 -0.22 -4.32
CA VAL A 206 -10.20 -1.24 -5.35
C VAL A 206 -9.26 -1.08 -6.54
N SER A 207 -9.04 0.15 -7.04
CA SER A 207 -8.13 0.38 -8.17
C SER A 207 -6.69 0.01 -7.84
N ASN A 208 -6.21 0.31 -6.61
CA ASN A 208 -4.88 -0.09 -6.17
C ASN A 208 -4.77 -1.61 -5.94
N ALA A 209 -5.82 -2.28 -5.45
CA ALA A 209 -5.85 -3.74 -5.39
C ALA A 209 -5.73 -4.36 -6.80
N PHE A 210 -6.43 -3.81 -7.80
CA PHE A 210 -6.30 -4.23 -9.19
C PHE A 210 -4.88 -3.97 -9.75
N LEU A 211 -4.30 -2.81 -9.46
CA LEU A 211 -2.92 -2.50 -9.85
C LEU A 211 -1.91 -3.48 -9.23
N THR A 212 -2.16 -4.01 -8.04
CA THR A 212 -1.31 -5.06 -7.45
C THR A 212 -1.21 -6.28 -8.35
N VAL A 213 -2.36 -6.73 -8.90
CA VAL A 213 -2.42 -7.92 -9.75
C VAL A 213 -1.73 -7.67 -11.10
N THR A 214 -1.95 -6.51 -11.70
CA THR A 214 -1.40 -6.17 -13.03
C THR A 214 0.09 -5.84 -13.02
N THR A 215 0.58 -5.25 -11.93
CA THR A 215 1.98 -4.80 -11.82
C THR A 215 2.86 -5.70 -10.96
N SER A 216 2.25 -6.67 -10.23
CA SER A 216 2.93 -7.51 -9.23
C SER A 216 3.70 -6.71 -8.16
N ASN A 217 3.32 -5.45 -7.93
CA ASN A 217 3.96 -4.58 -6.96
C ASN A 217 3.16 -4.53 -5.65
N VAL A 218 3.75 -5.07 -4.60
CA VAL A 218 3.13 -5.23 -3.27
C VAL A 218 2.81 -3.89 -2.60
N SER A 219 3.46 -2.78 -3.01
CA SER A 219 3.18 -1.44 -2.47
C SER A 219 1.74 -1.02 -2.68
N PHE A 220 1.16 -1.36 -3.84
CA PHE A 220 -0.25 -1.09 -4.14
C PHE A 220 -1.19 -1.89 -3.22
N LEU A 221 -0.85 -3.13 -2.88
CA LEU A 221 -1.63 -3.95 -1.94
C LEU A 221 -1.65 -3.34 -0.54
N TYR A 222 -0.49 -2.92 -0.03
CA TYR A 222 -0.41 -2.31 1.29
C TYR A 222 -1.13 -0.97 1.33
N TYR A 223 -1.04 -0.18 0.27
CA TYR A 223 -1.80 1.06 0.16
C TYR A 223 -3.31 0.80 0.08
N SER A 224 -3.76 -0.18 -0.72
CA SER A 224 -5.17 -0.59 -0.78
C SER A 224 -5.69 -1.02 0.60
N GLY A 225 -4.95 -1.88 1.31
CA GLY A 225 -5.28 -2.30 2.66
C GLY A 225 -5.37 -1.12 3.64
N TYR A 226 -4.46 -0.16 3.54
CA TYR A 226 -4.47 1.06 4.33
C TYR A 226 -5.73 1.89 4.08
N VAL A 227 -6.04 2.22 2.81
CA VAL A 227 -7.20 3.05 2.46
C VAL A 227 -8.52 2.37 2.82
N MET A 228 -8.64 1.06 2.59
CA MET A 228 -9.84 0.31 2.93
C MET A 228 -10.07 0.21 4.44
N SER A 229 -9.02 -0.04 5.22
CA SER A 229 -9.14 -0.06 6.68
C SER A 229 -9.40 1.34 7.25
N LEU A 230 -8.82 2.40 6.65
CA LEU A 230 -9.14 3.79 6.99
C LEU A 230 -10.60 4.13 6.69
N ALA A 231 -11.14 3.70 5.56
CA ALA A 231 -12.55 3.87 5.23
C ALA A 231 -13.46 3.17 6.25
N LEU A 232 -13.11 1.94 6.66
CA LEU A 232 -13.88 1.16 7.63
C LEU A 232 -13.86 1.76 9.04
N ILE A 233 -12.71 2.26 9.51
CA ILE A 233 -12.66 2.95 10.80
C ILE A 233 -13.46 4.24 10.77
N LEU A 234 -13.35 5.06 9.72
CA LEU A 234 -14.12 6.29 9.59
C LEU A 234 -15.62 5.99 9.47
N ALA A 235 -16.02 4.95 8.72
CA ALA A 235 -17.42 4.50 8.65
C ALA A 235 -17.94 4.08 10.03
N THR A 236 -17.13 3.40 10.84
CA THR A 236 -17.47 3.00 12.21
C THR A 236 -17.64 4.23 13.11
N LEU A 237 -16.69 5.17 13.07
CA LEU A 237 -16.73 6.40 13.88
C LEU A 237 -17.95 7.30 13.55
N HIS A 238 -18.46 7.22 12.33
CA HIS A 238 -19.64 7.98 11.90
C HIS A 238 -20.96 7.21 12.02
N GLY A 239 -20.92 5.92 12.44
CA GLY A 239 -22.08 5.08 12.62
C GLY A 239 -22.55 4.33 11.35
N TYR A 240 -21.92 4.57 10.20
CA TYR A 240 -22.30 3.90 8.94
C TYR A 240 -21.98 2.41 8.96
N GLY A 241 -20.87 2.00 9.59
CA GLY A 241 -20.52 0.59 9.74
C GLY A 241 -21.61 -0.20 10.45
N PHE A 242 -22.07 0.28 11.59
CA PHE A 242 -23.13 -0.36 12.35
C PHE A 242 -24.48 -0.34 11.62
N SER A 243 -24.82 0.78 10.95
CA SER A 243 -26.10 0.91 10.27
C SER A 243 -26.25 0.01 9.04
N TYR A 244 -25.18 -0.17 8.26
CA TYR A 244 -25.26 -0.80 6.93
C TYR A 244 -24.51 -2.11 6.80
N MET A 245 -23.41 -2.32 7.57
CA MET A 245 -22.53 -3.48 7.38
C MET A 245 -22.80 -4.59 8.40
N TRP A 246 -23.02 -4.23 9.69
CA TRP A 246 -23.25 -5.20 10.78
C TRP A 246 -24.34 -4.77 11.77
N PRO A 247 -25.57 -4.42 11.33
CA PRO A 247 -26.64 -3.86 12.19
C PRO A 247 -27.08 -4.80 13.32
N GLY A 248 -26.94 -6.10 13.13
CA GLY A 248 -27.30 -7.13 14.11
C GLY A 248 -26.18 -7.55 15.05
N SER A 249 -24.92 -7.09 14.81
CA SER A 249 -23.75 -7.56 15.59
C SER A 249 -23.24 -6.49 16.52
N THR A 250 -23.89 -6.32 17.68
CA THR A 250 -23.48 -5.41 18.74
C THR A 250 -22.11 -5.79 19.32
N TRP A 251 -21.81 -7.11 19.44
CA TRP A 251 -20.51 -7.58 19.86
C TRP A 251 -19.38 -7.08 18.94
N PHE A 252 -19.56 -7.18 17.63
CA PHE A 252 -18.55 -6.69 16.68
C PHE A 252 -18.47 -5.16 16.69
N GLN A 253 -19.62 -4.46 16.80
CA GLN A 253 -19.66 -3.01 16.90
C GLN A 253 -18.76 -2.50 18.05
N GLY A 254 -18.84 -3.09 19.23
CA GLY A 254 -17.99 -2.73 20.37
C GLY A 254 -16.50 -3.01 20.18
N LYS A 255 -16.10 -3.70 19.10
CA LYS A 255 -14.70 -4.06 18.80
C LYS A 255 -14.19 -3.45 17.47
N ALA A 256 -15.09 -3.03 16.61
CA ALA A 256 -14.81 -2.61 15.24
C ALA A 256 -13.77 -1.49 15.16
N ILE A 257 -13.84 -0.50 16.05
CA ILE A 257 -12.87 0.61 16.12
C ILE A 257 -11.45 0.08 16.34
N LEU A 258 -11.26 -0.83 17.30
CA LEU A 258 -9.95 -1.41 17.61
C LEU A 258 -9.39 -2.23 16.44
N VAL A 259 -10.25 -3.04 15.82
CA VAL A 259 -9.87 -3.88 14.68
C VAL A 259 -9.41 -3.03 13.51
N PHE A 260 -10.24 -2.08 13.07
CA PHE A 260 -9.92 -1.28 11.90
C PHE A 260 -8.83 -0.25 12.15
N ALA A 261 -8.72 0.31 13.35
CA ALA A 261 -7.63 1.20 13.71
C ALA A 261 -6.26 0.50 13.69
N ASN A 262 -6.17 -0.68 14.30
CA ASN A 262 -4.94 -1.48 14.24
C ASN A 262 -4.63 -1.95 12.82
N ALA A 263 -5.63 -2.34 12.02
CA ALA A 263 -5.45 -2.70 10.61
C ALA A 263 -4.92 -1.52 9.79
N THR A 264 -5.46 -0.32 10.00
CA THR A 264 -4.99 0.91 9.34
C THR A 264 -3.52 1.15 9.63
N ILE A 265 -3.08 1.06 10.91
CA ILE A 265 -1.68 1.27 11.29
C ILE A 265 -0.79 0.14 10.75
N MET A 266 -1.24 -1.09 10.80
CA MET A 266 -0.52 -2.25 10.26
C MET A 266 -0.20 -2.07 8.77
N PHE A 267 -1.22 -1.78 7.97
CA PHE A 267 -1.04 -1.55 6.54
C PHE A 267 -0.25 -0.27 6.25
N ALA A 268 -0.43 0.80 7.04
CA ALA A 268 0.36 2.02 6.95
C ALA A 268 1.86 1.75 7.18
N ALA A 269 2.21 0.95 8.17
CA ALA A 269 3.59 0.57 8.45
C ALA A 269 4.19 -0.30 7.33
N MET A 270 3.40 -1.26 6.80
CA MET A 270 3.81 -2.08 5.65
C MET A 270 4.01 -1.22 4.39
N PHE A 271 3.10 -0.28 4.15
CA PHE A 271 3.18 0.66 3.03
C PHE A 271 4.40 1.58 3.16
N THR A 272 4.63 2.15 4.34
CA THR A 272 5.80 3.00 4.63
C THR A 272 7.10 2.27 4.33
N ARG A 273 7.22 1.00 4.77
CA ARG A 273 8.37 0.15 4.52
C ARG A 273 8.58 -0.18 3.05
N SER A 274 7.48 -0.32 2.31
CA SER A 274 7.50 -0.64 0.87
C SER A 274 7.80 0.60 0.00
N LEU A 275 7.31 1.77 0.42
CA LEU A 275 7.47 3.03 -0.30
C LEU A 275 8.84 3.68 -0.07
N LEU A 276 9.31 3.67 1.18
CA LEU A 276 10.55 4.35 1.56
C LEU A 276 11.74 3.38 1.59
N PRO A 277 12.93 3.81 1.13
CA PRO A 277 14.14 2.97 1.12
C PRO A 277 14.77 2.87 2.53
N ILE A 278 13.98 2.47 3.54
CA ILE A 278 14.38 2.44 4.95
C ILE A 278 15.55 1.49 5.15
N LYS A 279 15.45 0.27 4.58
CA LYS A 279 16.45 -0.79 4.71
C LYS A 279 17.83 -0.35 4.19
N ALA A 280 17.87 0.44 3.10
CA ALA A 280 19.11 0.96 2.52
C ALA A 280 19.83 1.94 3.45
N HIS A 281 19.10 2.66 4.31
CA HIS A 281 19.65 3.65 5.23
C HIS A 281 19.87 3.09 6.66
N SER A 282 18.97 2.19 7.12
CA SER A 282 19.05 1.59 8.44
C SER A 282 18.26 0.30 8.56
N VAL A 283 18.94 -0.82 8.71
CA VAL A 283 18.32 -2.14 8.95
C VAL A 283 17.56 -2.18 10.28
N LYS A 284 18.02 -1.42 11.29
CA LYS A 284 17.34 -1.37 12.61
C LYS A 284 15.96 -0.72 12.48
N LEU A 285 15.87 0.43 11.78
CA LEU A 285 14.60 1.13 11.58
C LEU A 285 13.64 0.31 10.69
N ASP A 286 14.15 -0.40 9.68
CA ASP A 286 13.33 -1.34 8.88
C ASP A 286 12.71 -2.44 9.74
N LYS A 287 13.52 -3.09 10.61
CA LYS A 287 13.02 -4.10 11.56
C LYS A 287 12.02 -3.53 12.56
N THR A 288 12.23 -2.31 13.05
CA THR A 288 11.28 -1.63 13.95
C THR A 288 9.94 -1.40 13.26
N THR A 289 9.96 -0.88 12.02
CA THR A 289 8.73 -0.69 11.23
C THR A 289 8.01 -2.02 10.98
N GLN A 290 8.74 -3.09 10.71
CA GLN A 290 8.18 -4.43 10.59
C GLN A 290 7.57 -4.93 11.91
N ALA A 291 8.24 -4.71 13.03
CA ALA A 291 7.75 -5.10 14.36
C ALA A 291 6.43 -4.38 14.71
N ILE A 292 6.29 -3.11 14.36
CA ILE A 292 5.03 -2.35 14.50
C ILE A 292 3.89 -3.07 13.78
N SER A 293 4.09 -3.53 12.54
CA SER A 293 3.04 -4.25 11.81
C SER A 293 2.62 -5.55 12.51
N TRP A 294 3.58 -6.31 13.06
CA TRP A 294 3.28 -7.53 13.80
C TRP A 294 2.57 -7.24 15.12
N VAL A 295 2.98 -6.20 15.85
CA VAL A 295 2.33 -5.78 17.11
C VAL A 295 0.89 -5.36 16.85
N CYS A 296 0.61 -4.60 15.78
CA CYS A 296 -0.75 -4.23 15.39
C CYS A 296 -1.57 -5.47 14.99
N GLY A 297 -1.01 -6.40 14.22
CA GLY A 297 -1.67 -7.66 13.87
C GLY A 297 -2.04 -8.49 15.11
N LEU A 298 -1.13 -8.61 16.07
CA LEU A 298 -1.40 -9.26 17.36
C LEU A 298 -2.47 -8.50 18.16
N SER A 299 -2.42 -7.16 18.15
CA SER A 299 -3.40 -6.30 18.84
C SER A 299 -4.82 -6.46 18.27
N ILE A 300 -4.98 -6.74 16.96
CA ILE A 300 -6.29 -7.10 16.37
C ILE A 300 -6.84 -8.37 17.04
N ILE A 301 -6.04 -9.42 17.12
CA ILE A 301 -6.44 -10.70 17.69
C ILE A 301 -6.80 -10.54 19.18
N LEU A 302 -5.94 -9.85 19.94
CA LEU A 302 -6.18 -9.58 21.37
C LEU A 302 -7.41 -8.69 21.58
N GLY A 303 -7.65 -7.71 20.72
CA GLY A 303 -8.79 -6.82 20.76
C GLY A 303 -10.13 -7.53 20.56
N LEU A 304 -10.17 -8.65 19.85
CA LEU A 304 -11.38 -9.48 19.72
C LEU A 304 -11.70 -10.26 21.01
N ILE A 305 -10.70 -10.57 21.84
CA ILE A 305 -10.82 -11.44 23.02
C ILE A 305 -10.96 -10.59 24.30
N LEU A 306 -10.10 -9.58 24.47
CA LEU A 306 -9.99 -8.81 25.71
C LEU A 306 -11.05 -7.69 25.81
N PRO A 307 -11.31 -7.16 27.03
CA PRO A 307 -12.23 -6.05 27.24
C PRO A 307 -11.81 -4.79 26.47
N TYR A 308 -12.81 -4.12 25.87
CA TYR A 308 -12.60 -2.92 25.06
C TYR A 308 -11.89 -1.80 25.82
N SER A 309 -12.33 -1.50 27.04
CA SER A 309 -11.81 -0.40 27.89
C SER A 309 -10.31 -0.52 28.19
N PHE A 310 -9.79 -1.75 28.33
CA PHE A 310 -8.37 -2.00 28.49
C PHE A 310 -7.62 -1.83 27.16
N MET A 311 -8.13 -2.46 26.11
CA MET A 311 -7.47 -2.48 24.81
C MET A 311 -7.41 -1.11 24.14
N ILE A 312 -8.45 -0.27 24.31
CA ILE A 312 -8.45 1.08 23.72
C ILE A 312 -7.41 1.98 24.37
N LYS A 313 -7.20 1.89 25.69
CA LYS A 313 -6.16 2.65 26.39
C LYS A 313 -4.75 2.22 25.95
N ALA A 314 -4.51 0.90 25.87
CA ALA A 314 -3.26 0.35 25.36
C ALA A 314 -3.00 0.76 23.90
N PHE A 315 -4.05 0.73 23.07
CA PHE A 315 -3.99 1.16 21.67
C PHE A 315 -3.64 2.65 21.54
N LEU A 316 -4.28 3.53 22.31
CA LEU A 316 -4.00 4.97 22.25
C LEU A 316 -2.55 5.31 22.65
N LEU A 317 -2.01 4.60 23.64
CA LEU A 317 -0.60 4.72 24.01
C LEU A 317 0.31 4.25 22.87
N LEU A 318 0.05 3.07 22.32
CA LEU A 318 0.79 2.51 21.19
C LEU A 318 0.71 3.42 19.96
N LEU A 319 -0.47 3.91 19.63
CA LEU A 319 -0.70 4.86 18.52
C LEU A 319 0.18 6.10 18.67
N SER A 320 0.23 6.70 19.86
CA SER A 320 1.03 7.91 20.12
C SER A 320 2.53 7.66 19.87
N LEU A 321 3.04 6.50 20.32
CA LEU A 321 4.44 6.12 20.07
C LEU A 321 4.72 5.88 18.58
N ILE A 322 3.83 5.19 17.88
CA ILE A 322 3.95 4.90 16.45
C ILE A 322 3.93 6.18 15.62
N VAL A 323 3.03 7.11 15.96
CA VAL A 323 2.91 8.41 15.30
C VAL A 323 4.22 9.20 15.39
N ILE A 324 4.79 9.31 16.59
CA ILE A 324 6.08 9.98 16.81
C ILE A 324 7.20 9.27 16.03
N PHE A 325 7.21 7.95 16.03
CA PHE A 325 8.19 7.16 15.30
C PHE A 325 8.11 7.37 13.78
N ILE A 326 6.92 7.28 13.17
CA ILE A 326 6.74 7.40 11.71
C ILE A 326 7.06 8.83 11.24
N LEU A 327 6.66 9.86 11.99
CA LEU A 327 7.05 11.25 11.71
C LEU A 327 8.55 11.44 11.80
N GLY A 328 9.16 10.98 12.89
CA GLY A 328 10.60 11.06 13.09
C GLY A 328 11.39 10.35 11.98
N LEU A 329 10.89 9.17 11.55
CA LEU A 329 11.45 8.42 10.42
C LEU A 329 11.36 9.21 9.11
N GLY A 330 10.18 9.80 8.82
CA GLY A 330 9.97 10.61 7.62
C GLY A 330 10.87 11.85 7.59
N ILE A 331 10.96 12.58 8.70
CA ILE A 331 11.84 13.75 8.84
C ILE A 331 13.31 13.33 8.68
N TRP A 332 13.74 12.26 9.35
CA TRP A 332 15.11 11.77 9.27
C TRP A 332 15.51 11.38 7.84
N LEU A 333 14.66 10.66 7.11
CA LEU A 333 14.91 10.32 5.71
C LEU A 333 14.91 11.56 4.80
N THR A 334 14.05 12.55 5.08
CA THR A 334 14.05 13.83 4.37
C THR A 334 15.36 14.57 4.52
N LEU A 335 15.92 14.59 5.74
CA LEU A 335 17.24 15.18 6.02
C LEU A 335 18.39 14.41 5.35
N LYS A 336 18.22 13.11 5.10
CA LYS A 336 19.13 12.29 4.29
C LYS A 336 18.99 12.50 2.77
N GLY A 337 18.10 13.38 2.32
CA GLY A 337 17.93 13.74 0.91
C GLY A 337 16.97 12.83 0.13
N VAL A 338 16.21 11.97 0.81
CA VAL A 338 15.20 11.10 0.15
C VAL A 338 14.00 11.94 -0.24
N VAL A 339 13.82 12.22 -1.54
CA VAL A 339 12.75 13.09 -2.06
C VAL A 339 11.36 12.55 -1.72
N VAL A 340 11.14 11.25 -1.90
CA VAL A 340 9.86 10.60 -1.60
C VAL A 340 9.48 10.77 -0.12
N ALA A 341 10.45 10.73 0.80
CA ALA A 341 10.22 10.91 2.22
C ALA A 341 9.71 12.31 2.57
N ARG A 342 10.09 13.34 1.82
CA ARG A 342 9.61 14.73 2.02
C ARG A 342 8.09 14.80 1.82
N TYR A 343 7.60 14.29 0.71
CA TYR A 343 6.16 14.30 0.40
C TYR A 343 5.38 13.39 1.34
N PHE A 344 5.93 12.23 1.67
CA PHE A 344 5.39 11.32 2.67
C PHE A 344 5.21 12.02 4.03
N THR A 345 6.22 12.74 4.51
CA THR A 345 6.16 13.45 5.78
C THR A 345 5.11 14.56 5.78
N ILE A 346 4.93 15.26 4.64
CA ILE A 346 3.89 16.27 4.48
C ILE A 346 2.50 15.62 4.55
N ALA A 347 2.27 14.52 3.82
CA ALA A 347 0.99 13.80 3.81
C ALA A 347 0.60 13.35 5.23
N TRP A 348 1.50 12.67 5.92
CA TRP A 348 1.30 12.24 7.31
C TRP A 348 1.13 13.42 8.26
N GLY A 349 1.83 14.53 8.03
CA GLY A 349 1.70 15.75 8.80
C GLY A 349 0.26 16.27 8.83
N PHE A 350 -0.45 16.26 7.70
CA PHE A 350 -1.85 16.66 7.63
C PHE A 350 -2.76 15.76 8.47
N LEU A 351 -2.64 14.44 8.35
CA LEU A 351 -3.43 13.50 9.14
C LEU A 351 -3.15 13.66 10.64
N LEU A 352 -1.89 13.82 11.01
CA LEU A 352 -1.47 13.95 12.40
C LEU A 352 -1.91 15.26 13.04
N ILE A 353 -1.80 16.37 12.33
CA ILE A 353 -2.33 17.67 12.79
C ILE A 353 -3.84 17.56 12.98
N SER A 354 -4.55 16.96 12.04
CA SER A 354 -5.99 16.72 12.16
C SER A 354 -6.34 15.82 13.35
N GLY A 355 -5.59 14.74 13.54
CA GLY A 355 -5.77 13.80 14.64
C GLY A 355 -5.45 14.43 16.01
N LEU A 356 -4.37 15.19 16.09
CA LEU A 356 -3.99 15.93 17.30
C LEU A 356 -5.03 16.98 17.66
N SER A 357 -5.45 17.77 16.66
CA SER A 357 -6.50 18.79 16.87
C SER A 357 -7.81 18.14 17.33
N ALA A 358 -8.19 17.02 16.71
CA ALA A 358 -9.36 16.25 17.14
C ALA A 358 -9.21 15.67 18.56
N SER A 359 -8.00 15.21 18.91
CA SER A 359 -7.72 14.70 20.26
C SER A 359 -7.79 15.80 21.33
N LEU A 360 -7.21 16.97 21.05
CA LEU A 360 -7.26 18.12 21.97
C LEU A 360 -8.68 18.66 22.15
N ASP A 361 -9.50 18.66 21.09
CA ASP A 361 -10.93 18.99 21.17
C ASP A 361 -11.69 17.93 22.00
N ASN A 362 -11.34 16.65 21.84
CA ASN A 362 -11.94 15.55 22.61
C ASN A 362 -11.67 15.63 24.13
N VAL A 363 -10.52 16.17 24.50
CA VAL A 363 -10.14 16.40 25.92
C VAL A 363 -10.57 17.79 26.43
N ASN A 364 -11.22 18.58 25.55
CA ASN A 364 -11.70 19.94 25.85
C ASN A 364 -10.57 20.94 26.19
N ILE A 365 -9.36 20.71 25.66
CA ILE A 365 -8.25 21.66 25.77
C ILE A 365 -8.41 22.79 24.76
N ILE A 366 -8.92 22.49 23.57
CA ILE A 366 -9.27 23.46 22.52
C ILE A 366 -10.72 23.22 22.11
N GLN A 367 -11.40 24.28 21.73
CA GLN A 367 -12.75 24.20 21.16
C GLN A 367 -12.67 24.60 19.68
N LEU A 368 -12.95 23.63 18.80
CA LEU A 368 -12.92 23.84 17.38
C LEU A 368 -14.33 24.14 16.84
N PRO A 369 -14.47 25.03 15.87
CA PRO A 369 -15.76 25.28 15.23
C PRO A 369 -16.26 24.09 14.39
N ILE A 370 -15.37 23.14 14.09
CA ILE A 370 -15.64 21.94 13.30
C ILE A 370 -15.60 20.73 14.21
N SER A 371 -16.57 19.83 14.06
CA SER A 371 -16.55 18.54 14.79
C SER A 371 -15.24 17.79 14.54
N SER A 372 -14.63 17.29 15.62
CA SER A 372 -13.38 16.53 15.59
C SER A 372 -13.38 15.35 14.59
N ASN A 373 -14.55 14.69 14.43
CA ASN A 373 -14.69 13.62 13.44
C ASN A 373 -14.59 14.13 11.99
N ASN A 374 -15.13 15.32 11.70
CA ASN A 374 -15.02 15.93 10.36
C ASN A 374 -13.57 16.34 10.07
N LEU A 375 -12.83 16.77 11.07
CA LEU A 375 -11.42 17.13 10.91
C LEU A 375 -10.57 15.91 10.52
N LEU A 376 -10.85 14.74 11.10
CA LEU A 376 -10.21 13.47 10.70
C LEU A 376 -10.54 13.08 9.25
N ILE A 377 -11.76 13.34 8.78
CA ILE A 377 -12.14 13.13 7.38
C ILE A 377 -11.29 14.01 6.45
N ILE A 378 -11.17 15.30 6.78
CA ILE A 378 -10.39 16.25 5.99
C ILE A 378 -8.92 15.81 5.95
N GLY A 379 -8.32 15.55 7.10
CA GLY A 379 -6.93 15.09 7.20
C GLY A 379 -6.67 13.79 6.45
N GLY A 380 -7.56 12.81 6.60
CA GLY A 380 -7.47 11.54 5.89
C GLY A 380 -7.66 11.66 4.37
N ALA A 381 -8.54 12.54 3.91
CA ALA A 381 -8.73 12.79 2.48
C ALA A 381 -7.47 13.42 1.84
N VAL A 382 -6.90 14.44 2.50
CA VAL A 382 -5.67 15.10 2.02
C VAL A 382 -4.52 14.11 1.98
N GLU A 383 -4.32 13.38 3.07
CA GLU A 383 -3.25 12.41 3.21
C GLU A 383 -3.36 11.30 2.17
N THR A 384 -4.52 10.66 2.02
CA THR A 384 -4.71 9.57 1.05
C THR A 384 -4.49 10.02 -0.38
N LEU A 385 -4.96 11.22 -0.77
CA LEU A 385 -4.72 11.78 -2.10
C LEU A 385 -3.22 12.02 -2.35
N ILE A 386 -2.50 12.61 -1.40
CA ILE A 386 -1.05 12.85 -1.53
C ILE A 386 -0.29 11.52 -1.62
N LEU A 387 -0.63 10.52 -0.78
CA LEU A 387 0.03 9.22 -0.82
C LEU A 387 -0.24 8.45 -2.12
N ALA A 388 -1.46 8.52 -2.66
CA ALA A 388 -1.77 7.94 -3.97
C ALA A 388 -0.92 8.55 -5.08
N LEU A 389 -0.78 9.87 -5.05
CA LEU A 389 0.05 10.60 -6.01
C LEU A 389 1.53 10.19 -5.90
N ILE A 390 2.06 10.14 -4.68
CA ILE A 390 3.45 9.71 -4.44
C ILE A 390 3.67 8.29 -4.97
N LEU A 391 2.73 7.39 -4.69
CA LEU A 391 2.81 6.00 -5.16
C LEU A 391 2.81 5.92 -6.68
N ALA A 392 1.95 6.70 -7.36
CA ALA A 392 1.89 6.75 -8.82
C ALA A 392 3.19 7.30 -9.43
N ILE A 393 3.73 8.40 -8.89
CA ILE A 393 5.00 9.00 -9.32
C ILE A 393 6.16 8.00 -9.12
N ASN A 394 6.27 7.42 -7.92
CA ASN A 394 7.33 6.48 -7.59
C ASN A 394 7.29 5.24 -8.50
N TYR A 395 6.11 4.74 -8.80
CA TYR A 395 5.92 3.63 -9.74
C TYR A 395 6.33 4.02 -11.18
N SER A 396 5.92 5.21 -11.65
CA SER A 396 6.30 5.69 -12.98
C SER A 396 7.82 5.78 -13.12
N HIS A 397 8.51 6.37 -12.15
CA HIS A 397 9.97 6.45 -12.18
C HIS A 397 10.64 5.07 -12.16
N SER A 398 10.17 4.15 -11.31
CA SER A 398 10.71 2.79 -11.27
C SER A 398 10.53 2.05 -12.58
N ARG A 399 9.42 2.30 -13.29
CA ARG A 399 9.14 1.74 -14.61
C ARG A 399 10.06 2.33 -15.68
N ASP A 400 10.27 3.63 -15.67
CA ASP A 400 11.15 4.33 -16.61
C ASP A 400 12.61 3.85 -16.43
N ASP A 401 13.09 3.74 -15.19
CA ASP A 401 14.42 3.17 -14.89
C ASP A 401 14.57 1.73 -15.42
N LEU A 402 13.51 0.92 -15.31
CA LEU A 402 13.50 -0.45 -15.82
C LEU A 402 13.58 -0.47 -17.37
N ILE A 403 12.82 0.40 -18.04
CA ILE A 403 12.84 0.53 -19.51
C ILE A 403 14.24 0.96 -19.98
N ASP A 404 14.83 1.96 -19.34
CA ASP A 404 16.17 2.44 -19.65
C ASP A 404 17.22 1.33 -19.47
N ALA A 405 17.12 0.56 -18.38
CA ALA A 405 18.00 -0.58 -18.15
C ALA A 405 17.84 -1.69 -19.20
N GLN A 406 16.61 -1.98 -19.63
CA GLN A 406 16.33 -2.93 -20.70
C GLN A 406 16.89 -2.46 -22.06
N GLN A 407 16.73 -1.17 -22.39
CA GLN A 407 17.27 -0.59 -23.61
C GLN A 407 18.81 -0.66 -23.62
N PHE A 408 19.44 -0.34 -22.48
CA PHE A 408 20.89 -0.45 -22.35
C PHE A 408 21.39 -1.89 -22.51
N ALA A 409 20.70 -2.87 -21.90
CA ALA A 409 21.03 -4.28 -22.05
C ALA A 409 20.90 -4.77 -23.52
N LEU A 410 19.83 -4.34 -24.20
CA LEU A 410 19.61 -4.67 -25.63
C LEU A 410 20.70 -4.06 -26.52
N GLU A 411 21.14 -2.84 -26.24
CA GLU A 411 22.22 -2.20 -27.00
C GLU A 411 23.57 -2.93 -26.77
N GLN A 412 23.85 -3.35 -25.53
CA GLN A 412 25.04 -4.19 -25.23
C GLN A 412 24.98 -5.53 -25.97
N GLU A 413 23.82 -6.18 -26.02
CA GLU A 413 23.64 -7.43 -26.74
C GLU A 413 23.89 -7.27 -28.24
N LYS A 414 23.39 -6.19 -28.88
CA LYS A 414 23.65 -5.86 -30.26
C LYS A 414 25.14 -5.65 -30.51
N GLN A 415 25.82 -4.87 -29.65
CA GLN A 415 27.27 -4.65 -29.79
C GLN A 415 28.06 -5.95 -29.66
N ALA A 416 27.69 -6.82 -28.72
CA ALA A 416 28.33 -8.12 -28.55
C ALA A 416 28.12 -9.03 -29.77
N ASN A 417 26.91 -9.05 -30.36
CA ASN A 417 26.62 -9.81 -31.58
C ASN A 417 27.40 -9.27 -32.78
N THR A 418 27.48 -7.95 -32.98
CA THR A 418 28.29 -7.35 -34.05
C THR A 418 29.78 -7.67 -33.88
N ALA A 419 30.31 -7.60 -32.65
CA ALA A 419 31.70 -8.00 -32.37
C ALA A 419 31.93 -9.48 -32.66
N LYS A 420 31.00 -10.36 -32.34
CA LYS A 420 31.05 -11.79 -32.64
C LYS A 420 31.04 -12.06 -34.15
N GLU A 421 30.20 -11.37 -34.93
CA GLU A 421 30.16 -11.47 -36.38
C GLU A 421 31.47 -11.03 -37.02
N ASN A 422 32.02 -9.90 -36.57
CA ASN A 422 33.34 -9.42 -37.02
C ASN A 422 34.45 -10.44 -36.70
N LEU A 423 34.42 -11.04 -35.50
CA LEU A 423 35.40 -12.07 -35.12
C LEU A 423 35.30 -13.32 -36.01
N LEU A 424 34.06 -13.77 -36.29
CA LEU A 424 33.83 -14.89 -37.20
C LEU A 424 34.32 -14.59 -38.62
N GLU A 425 34.13 -13.37 -39.11
CA GLU A 425 34.63 -12.96 -40.45
C GLU A 425 36.17 -12.96 -40.47
N VAL A 426 36.82 -12.41 -39.45
CA VAL A 426 38.28 -12.46 -39.30
C VAL A 426 38.78 -13.89 -39.23
N GLN A 427 38.14 -14.75 -38.43
CA GLN A 427 38.49 -16.16 -38.33
C GLN A 427 38.39 -16.87 -39.69
N LYS A 428 37.32 -16.63 -40.46
CA LYS A 428 37.11 -17.19 -41.76
C LYS A 428 38.23 -16.75 -42.74
N ARG A 429 38.55 -15.46 -42.76
CA ARG A 429 39.68 -14.95 -43.58
C ARG A 429 41.00 -15.61 -43.23
N TYR A 430 41.29 -15.81 -41.95
CA TYR A 430 42.48 -16.52 -41.50
C TYR A 430 42.48 -17.98 -41.93
N GLN A 431 41.35 -18.64 -41.92
CA GLN A 431 41.22 -20.04 -42.33
C GLN A 431 41.45 -20.16 -43.85
N ASP A 432 40.85 -19.26 -44.65
CA ASP A 432 41.01 -19.21 -46.10
C ASP A 432 42.49 -18.95 -46.48
N ASP A 433 43.18 -18.02 -45.80
CA ASP A 433 44.63 -17.75 -46.00
C ASP A 433 45.49 -18.95 -45.60
N LEU A 434 45.15 -19.63 -44.54
CA LEU A 434 45.84 -20.85 -44.08
C LEU A 434 45.67 -22.00 -45.11
N GLU A 435 44.46 -22.21 -45.62
CA GLU A 435 44.19 -23.21 -46.68
C GLU A 435 45.00 -22.90 -47.96
N TYR A 436 45.02 -21.63 -48.34
CA TYR A 436 45.83 -21.20 -49.49
C TYR A 436 47.34 -21.50 -49.28
N LYS A 437 47.91 -21.16 -48.16
CA LYS A 437 49.31 -21.45 -47.79
C LYS A 437 49.60 -22.94 -47.69
N VAL A 438 48.66 -23.74 -47.19
CA VAL A 438 48.80 -25.21 -47.15
C VAL A 438 48.85 -25.77 -48.59
N GLN A 439 47.96 -25.30 -49.48
CA GLN A 439 47.95 -25.75 -50.88
C GLN A 439 49.26 -25.34 -51.57
N GLU A 440 49.73 -24.11 -51.42
CA GLU A 440 50.99 -23.63 -51.98
C GLU A 440 52.17 -24.49 -51.56
N ARG A 441 52.27 -24.74 -50.22
CA ARG A 441 53.33 -25.60 -49.66
C ARG A 441 53.23 -27.04 -50.10
N THR A 442 52.04 -27.57 -50.27
CA THR A 442 51.81 -28.94 -50.74
C THR A 442 52.33 -29.07 -52.21
N LEU A 443 52.03 -28.06 -53.07
CA LEU A 443 52.49 -28.03 -54.45
C LEU A 443 54.02 -27.90 -54.52
N GLU A 444 54.63 -27.00 -53.72
CA GLU A 444 56.08 -26.87 -53.63
C GLU A 444 56.72 -28.23 -53.24
N LEU A 445 56.12 -28.90 -52.24
CA LEU A 445 56.63 -30.19 -51.76
C LEU A 445 56.51 -31.29 -52.87
N GLU A 446 55.38 -31.31 -53.60
CA GLU A 446 55.20 -32.27 -54.74
C GLU A 446 56.25 -32.02 -55.86
N ILE A 447 56.50 -30.73 -56.15
CA ILE A 447 57.55 -30.40 -57.20
C ILE A 447 58.91 -30.86 -56.69
N THR A 448 59.27 -30.54 -55.46
CA THR A 448 60.57 -30.90 -54.85
C THR A 448 60.73 -32.42 -54.76
N LEU A 449 59.67 -33.15 -54.33
CA LEU A 449 59.70 -34.62 -54.34
C LEU A 449 59.88 -35.21 -55.74
N ARG A 450 59.27 -34.62 -56.77
CA ARG A 450 59.47 -35.04 -58.18
C ARG A 450 60.90 -34.80 -58.62
N GLU A 451 61.45 -33.60 -58.37
CA GLU A 451 62.83 -33.29 -58.70
C GLU A 451 63.81 -34.25 -57.99
N LEU A 452 63.59 -34.48 -56.67
CA LEU A 452 64.38 -35.44 -55.89
C LEU A 452 64.31 -36.83 -56.44
N SER A 453 63.10 -37.27 -56.91
CA SER A 453 62.88 -38.58 -57.51
C SER A 453 63.66 -38.68 -58.86
N GLU A 454 63.60 -37.64 -59.73
CA GLU A 454 64.33 -37.57 -60.97
C GLU A 454 65.86 -37.63 -60.78
N VAL A 455 66.38 -36.83 -59.80
CA VAL A 455 67.79 -36.84 -59.44
C VAL A 455 68.20 -38.22 -58.92
N ASN A 456 67.37 -38.81 -58.05
CA ASN A 456 67.67 -40.15 -57.49
C ASN A 456 67.67 -41.23 -58.57
N GLN A 457 66.77 -41.17 -59.58
CA GLN A 457 66.79 -42.06 -60.73
C GLN A 457 68.03 -41.90 -61.53
N GLU A 458 68.48 -40.65 -61.83
CA GLU A 458 69.72 -40.42 -62.57
C GLU A 458 70.95 -40.88 -61.78
N LEU A 459 71.00 -40.66 -60.42
CA LEU A 459 72.04 -41.20 -59.60
C LEU A 459 72.07 -42.75 -59.61
N GLU A 460 70.91 -43.41 -59.60
CA GLU A 460 70.82 -44.87 -59.70
C GLU A 460 71.32 -45.31 -61.09
N ARG A 461 71.05 -44.58 -62.18
CA ARG A 461 71.52 -44.87 -63.53
C ARG A 461 73.04 -44.76 -63.68
N LEU A 462 73.59 -43.65 -63.16
CA LEU A 462 75.02 -43.40 -63.16
C LEU A 462 75.79 -44.43 -62.30
N ASN A 463 75.17 -44.85 -61.19
CA ASN A 463 75.75 -45.81 -60.21
C ASN A 463 75.53 -47.26 -60.60
N ALA A 464 74.84 -47.51 -61.79
CA ALA A 464 74.56 -48.86 -62.28
C ALA A 464 75.64 -49.35 -63.33
N ILE A 465 76.51 -48.46 -63.76
CA ILE A 465 77.56 -48.73 -64.71
C ILE A 465 78.89 -48.92 -64.03
N ASP A 466 79.68 -49.87 -64.47
CA ASP A 466 81.09 -50.07 -64.10
C ASP A 466 81.99 -49.12 -64.85
N PRO A 467 82.75 -48.23 -64.20
CA PRO A 467 83.52 -47.16 -64.88
C PRO A 467 84.69 -47.69 -65.70
N LEU A 468 85.10 -48.93 -65.50
CA LEU A 468 86.23 -49.50 -66.15
C LEU A 468 85.81 -50.19 -67.50
N THR A 469 84.65 -50.84 -67.48
CA THR A 469 84.19 -51.72 -68.63
C THR A 469 83.03 -51.10 -69.36
N GLY A 470 82.36 -50.10 -68.81
CA GLY A 470 81.13 -49.52 -69.44
C GLY A 470 79.90 -50.44 -69.35
N ALA A 471 80.06 -51.63 -68.84
CA ALA A 471 78.99 -52.59 -68.64
C ALA A 471 78.19 -52.30 -67.31
N HIS A 472 77.02 -52.94 -67.18
CA HIS A 472 76.35 -52.89 -65.92
C HIS A 472 77.13 -53.57 -64.78
N ASN A 473 77.29 -52.89 -63.68
CA ASN A 473 78.04 -53.38 -62.49
C ASN A 473 77.29 -54.52 -61.76
N ARG A 474 78.00 -55.23 -60.88
CA ARG A 474 77.46 -56.33 -60.10
C ARG A 474 76.21 -55.94 -59.35
N ARG A 475 76.12 -54.69 -58.75
CA ARG A 475 74.94 -54.21 -57.97
C ARG A 475 73.72 -54.09 -58.88
N HIS A 476 73.84 -53.64 -60.11
CA HIS A 476 72.75 -53.56 -61.09
C HIS A 476 72.27 -54.99 -61.44
N PHE A 477 73.21 -55.89 -61.71
CA PHE A 477 72.94 -57.28 -62.00
C PHE A 477 72.17 -57.93 -60.85
N ASP A 478 72.58 -57.82 -59.60
CA ASP A 478 71.89 -58.45 -58.42
C ASP A 478 70.48 -57.86 -58.25
N LYS A 479 70.25 -56.58 -58.46
CA LYS A 479 68.93 -55.89 -58.46
C LYS A 479 68.02 -56.44 -59.55
N ARG A 480 68.58 -56.58 -60.76
CA ARG A 480 67.87 -57.11 -62.00
C ARG A 480 67.50 -58.59 -61.78
N LEU A 481 68.43 -59.36 -61.37
CA LEU A 481 68.21 -60.77 -61.06
C LEU A 481 67.12 -61.02 -60.02
N ARG A 482 67.10 -60.26 -58.92
CA ARG A 482 66.02 -60.31 -57.89
C ARG A 482 64.67 -59.87 -58.46
N SER A 483 64.67 -58.89 -59.37
CA SER A 483 63.45 -58.36 -59.97
C SER A 483 62.87 -59.36 -60.96
N GLU A 484 63.72 -59.89 -61.86
CA GLU A 484 63.32 -60.89 -62.86
C GLU A 484 62.96 -62.22 -62.21
N GLY A 485 63.63 -62.58 -61.11
CA GLY A 485 63.28 -63.76 -60.33
C GLY A 485 61.91 -63.62 -59.65
N ARG A 486 61.53 -62.46 -59.12
CA ARG A 486 60.18 -62.21 -58.64
C ARG A 486 59.14 -62.18 -59.80
N ARG A 487 59.50 -61.65 -60.99
CA ARG A 487 58.65 -61.63 -62.17
C ARG A 487 58.39 -63.04 -62.65
N SER A 488 59.47 -63.86 -62.83
CA SER A 488 59.41 -65.19 -63.27
C SER A 488 58.52 -66.06 -62.39
N ARG A 489 58.61 -65.90 -61.03
CA ARG A 489 57.74 -66.62 -60.10
C ARG A 489 56.27 -66.16 -60.23
N ARG A 490 56.03 -64.88 -60.46
CA ARG A 490 54.66 -64.34 -60.65
C ARG A 490 54.03 -64.80 -61.93
N GLU A 491 54.84 -64.78 -63.03
CA GLU A 491 54.39 -65.12 -64.40
C GLU A 491 54.58 -66.57 -64.76
N GLN A 492 55.14 -67.44 -63.79
CA GLN A 492 55.45 -68.83 -63.99
C GLN A 492 56.30 -69.16 -65.24
N THR A 493 57.14 -68.23 -65.62
CA THR A 493 58.07 -68.37 -66.73
C THR A 493 59.44 -68.80 -66.29
N ALA A 494 60.17 -69.58 -67.15
CA ALA A 494 61.51 -70.03 -66.78
C ALA A 494 62.52 -68.88 -66.87
N LEU A 495 63.35 -68.73 -65.83
CA LEU A 495 64.48 -67.79 -65.80
C LEU A 495 65.77 -68.59 -65.93
N SER A 496 66.56 -68.25 -66.99
CA SER A 496 67.88 -68.81 -67.21
C SER A 496 68.96 -67.77 -66.94
N LEU A 497 70.00 -68.20 -66.26
CA LEU A 497 71.15 -67.35 -65.98
C LEU A 497 72.37 -67.94 -66.66
N ILE A 498 73.08 -67.11 -67.44
CA ILE A 498 74.29 -67.44 -68.15
C ILE A 498 75.42 -66.66 -67.46
N ILE A 499 76.43 -67.39 -66.96
CA ILE A 499 77.64 -66.81 -66.45
C ILE A 499 78.77 -67.08 -67.43
N VAL A 500 79.46 -66.07 -67.85
CA VAL A 500 80.61 -66.18 -68.72
C VAL A 500 81.84 -65.69 -67.99
N ASP A 501 82.85 -66.56 -67.93
CA ASP A 501 84.16 -66.21 -67.37
C ASP A 501 85.14 -66.09 -68.56
N VAL A 502 86.00 -65.09 -68.54
CA VAL A 502 86.98 -64.89 -69.60
C VAL A 502 88.33 -65.25 -69.05
N ASP A 503 88.84 -66.42 -69.54
CA ASP A 503 90.17 -66.88 -69.17
C ASP A 503 91.25 -65.99 -69.81
N LEU A 504 92.28 -65.62 -69.06
CA LEU A 504 93.38 -64.75 -69.43
C LEU A 504 93.06 -63.30 -69.74
N PHE A 505 92.16 -62.74 -68.97
CA PHE A 505 91.92 -61.23 -69.02
C PHE A 505 93.01 -60.46 -68.29
#